data_43b65457d7f08e6340bb44547265b361
#
_entry.id   43b65457d7f08e6340bb44547265b361
#
_cell.length_a   1.000
_cell.length_b   1.000
_cell.length_c   1.000
_cell.angle_alpha   90.00
_cell.angle_beta   90.00
_cell.angle_gamma   90.00
#
_symmetry.space_group_name_H-M   'P 1'
#
loop_
_entity.id
_entity.type
_entity.pdbx_description
1 polymer ?
#
loop_
_entity_poly.entity_id
_entity_poly.type
_entity_poly.pdbx_seq_one_letter_code
_entity_poly.pdbx_strand_id
1 'polypeptide(L)'
;MTVIALVALVIAASSVTVPAAPVPTVPRARRSHRRAPWWLPAVVASLGLGVAGCAAAAAPEPVTGVPLVAVLTLAVLAAVAGGAAVVPAVFHLSRRRPEPGDDDADDDRPVLRGGLVIGTLERIAVVVSILAGWPEGIAVVLAVKGLARYPELRDPRASEYFIIGTFTSVLWAVACAGAAITMA
;
A
#
# COMPACT_ATOMS: atom_id res chain seq x y z
N MET A 1 -4.18 -19.97 -16.69
CA MET A 1 -4.69 -19.14 -15.56
C MET A 1 -3.55 -18.50 -14.78
N THR A 2 -2.48 -19.21 -14.41
CA THR A 2 -1.30 -18.67 -13.70
C THR A 2 -0.66 -17.44 -14.36
N VAL A 3 -0.56 -17.41 -15.70
CA VAL A 3 -0.01 -16.26 -16.44
C VAL A 3 -0.89 -15.01 -16.24
N ILE A 4 -2.21 -15.16 -16.25
CA ILE A 4 -3.15 -14.03 -16.03
C ILE A 4 -3.00 -13.49 -14.61
N ALA A 5 -2.88 -14.37 -13.60
CA ALA A 5 -2.68 -13.99 -12.23
C ALA A 5 -1.34 -13.26 -12.02
N LEU A 6 -0.26 -13.75 -12.65
CA LEU A 6 1.05 -13.09 -12.62
C LEU A 6 1.02 -11.71 -13.30
N VAL A 7 0.40 -11.61 -14.47
CA VAL A 7 0.27 -10.31 -15.16
C VAL A 7 -0.56 -9.33 -14.34
N ALA A 8 -1.65 -9.77 -13.73
CA ALA A 8 -2.47 -8.92 -12.86
C ALA A 8 -1.72 -8.45 -11.62
N LEU A 9 -0.88 -9.31 -11.03
CA LEU A 9 -0.02 -8.95 -9.91
C LEU A 9 1.06 -7.94 -10.31
N VAL A 10 1.64 -8.07 -11.51
CA VAL A 10 2.57 -7.10 -12.10
C VAL A 10 1.88 -5.76 -12.32
N ILE A 11 0.66 -5.74 -12.80
CA ILE A 11 -0.13 -4.50 -12.98
C ILE A 11 -0.37 -3.84 -11.62
N ALA A 12 -0.73 -4.60 -10.59
CA ALA A 12 -0.89 -4.09 -9.23
C ALA A 12 0.41 -3.50 -8.68
N ALA A 13 1.55 -4.11 -8.97
CA ALA A 13 2.87 -3.63 -8.56
C ALA A 13 3.35 -2.41 -9.36
N SER A 14 3.04 -2.32 -10.65
CA SER A 14 3.50 -1.24 -11.54
C SER A 14 2.65 0.03 -11.48
N SER A 15 1.53 0.04 -10.77
CA SER A 15 0.64 1.20 -10.64
C SER A 15 1.25 2.39 -9.89
N VAL A 16 2.45 2.21 -9.32
CA VAL A 16 3.21 3.28 -8.65
C VAL A 16 4.20 3.91 -9.62
N THR A 17 3.77 4.92 -10.34
CA THR A 17 4.68 5.97 -10.77
C THR A 17 5.03 6.79 -9.53
N VAL A 18 6.17 6.49 -8.91
CA VAL A 18 6.73 7.32 -7.83
C VAL A 18 6.87 8.74 -8.39
N PRO A 19 6.14 9.73 -7.88
CA PRO A 19 6.43 11.10 -8.25
C PRO A 19 7.83 11.41 -7.72
N ALA A 20 8.80 11.54 -8.63
CA ALA A 20 10.12 12.02 -8.27
C ALA A 20 9.95 13.33 -7.50
N ALA A 21 10.50 13.38 -6.28
CA ALA A 21 10.48 14.58 -5.48
C ALA A 21 11.01 15.76 -6.31
N PRO A 22 10.36 16.91 -6.34
CA PRO A 22 10.83 18.05 -7.09
C PRO A 22 12.15 18.54 -6.47
N VAL A 23 13.25 18.38 -7.20
CA VAL A 23 14.48 19.14 -6.93
C VAL A 23 14.14 20.61 -7.23
N PRO A 24 14.30 21.53 -6.26
CA PRO A 24 13.92 22.91 -6.46
C PRO A 24 15.02 23.66 -7.21
N THR A 25 14.96 23.71 -8.52
CA THR A 25 15.56 24.79 -9.32
C THR A 25 15.17 24.63 -10.78
N VAL A 26 14.28 25.43 -11.29
CA VAL A 26 14.15 26.05 -12.61
C VAL A 26 12.67 26.40 -12.86
N PRO A 27 12.32 27.61 -13.36
CA PRO A 27 10.94 27.98 -13.67
C PRO A 27 10.38 27.09 -14.79
N ARG A 28 9.42 26.25 -14.47
CA ARG A 28 8.81 25.34 -15.44
C ARG A 28 7.81 26.07 -16.31
N ALA A 29 8.11 26.12 -17.62
CA ALA A 29 7.11 26.36 -18.64
C ALA A 29 5.89 25.45 -18.41
N ARG A 30 4.70 26.04 -18.49
CA ARG A 30 3.38 25.41 -18.30
C ARG A 30 3.16 24.30 -19.34
N ARG A 31 3.66 23.08 -19.08
CA ARG A 31 3.21 21.89 -19.80
C ARG A 31 1.95 21.38 -19.10
N SER A 32 0.80 21.54 -19.73
CA SER A 32 -0.45 20.93 -19.32
C SER A 32 -0.42 19.43 -19.61
N HIS A 33 0.36 18.67 -18.82
CA HIS A 33 0.15 17.24 -18.74
C HIS A 33 -1.17 17.04 -17.98
N ARG A 34 -2.17 16.43 -18.61
CA ARG A 34 -3.33 15.88 -17.92
C ARG A 34 -2.80 14.93 -16.85
N ARG A 35 -2.72 15.42 -15.62
CA ARG A 35 -2.35 14.55 -14.48
C ARG A 35 -3.44 13.52 -14.33
N ALA A 36 -3.07 12.25 -14.33
CA ALA A 36 -4.01 11.19 -14.01
C ALA A 36 -4.69 11.50 -12.66
N PRO A 37 -6.00 11.22 -12.51
CA PRO A 37 -6.69 11.48 -11.26
C PRO A 37 -6.03 10.71 -10.11
N TRP A 38 -5.94 11.31 -8.95
CA TRP A 38 -5.23 10.79 -7.77
C TRP A 38 -5.70 9.40 -7.32
N TRP A 39 -6.93 9.05 -7.60
CA TRP A 39 -7.52 7.74 -7.26
C TRP A 39 -7.17 6.63 -8.25
N LEU A 40 -6.74 6.95 -9.47
CA LEU A 40 -6.51 5.98 -10.54
C LEU A 40 -5.48 4.90 -10.16
N PRO A 41 -4.30 5.21 -9.59
CA PRO A 41 -3.34 4.19 -9.20
C PRO A 41 -3.90 3.20 -8.16
N ALA A 42 -4.69 3.70 -7.21
CA ALA A 42 -5.31 2.86 -6.18
C ALA A 42 -6.35 1.91 -6.79
N VAL A 43 -7.19 2.40 -7.70
CA VAL A 43 -8.19 1.56 -8.40
C VAL A 43 -7.50 0.51 -9.26
N VAL A 44 -6.46 0.87 -10.02
CA VAL A 44 -5.71 -0.08 -10.85
C VAL A 44 -5.05 -1.16 -10.00
N ALA A 45 -4.43 -0.78 -8.87
CA ALA A 45 -3.83 -1.73 -7.94
C ALA A 45 -4.88 -2.68 -7.35
N SER A 46 -6.03 -2.16 -6.91
CA SER A 46 -7.10 -2.96 -6.31
C SER A 46 -7.75 -3.92 -7.32
N LEU A 47 -8.01 -3.45 -8.54
CA LEU A 47 -8.53 -4.30 -9.62
C LEU A 47 -7.52 -5.38 -10.01
N GLY A 48 -6.24 -5.03 -10.14
CA GLY A 48 -5.18 -5.99 -10.45
C GLY A 48 -5.09 -7.09 -9.38
N LEU A 49 -5.15 -6.73 -8.11
CA LEU A 49 -5.15 -7.71 -7.01
C LEU A 49 -6.42 -8.58 -7.02
N GLY A 50 -7.60 -8.00 -7.27
CA GLY A 50 -8.85 -8.74 -7.38
C GLY A 50 -8.82 -9.76 -8.51
N VAL A 51 -8.34 -9.36 -9.70
CA VAL A 51 -8.18 -10.27 -10.86
C VAL A 51 -7.16 -11.37 -10.53
N ALA A 52 -6.04 -11.03 -9.87
CA ALA A 52 -5.05 -12.02 -9.45
C ALA A 52 -5.63 -13.06 -8.50
N GLY A 53 -6.40 -12.62 -7.49
CA GLY A 53 -7.07 -13.52 -6.54
C GLY A 53 -8.13 -14.42 -7.20
N CYS A 54 -8.98 -13.87 -8.07
CA CYS A 54 -9.96 -14.66 -8.82
C CYS A 54 -9.30 -15.69 -9.76
N ALA A 55 -8.24 -15.29 -10.44
CA ALA A 55 -7.51 -16.18 -11.33
C ALA A 55 -6.77 -17.29 -10.55
N ALA A 56 -6.27 -16.98 -9.35
CA ALA A 56 -5.68 -17.94 -8.45
C ALA A 56 -6.71 -18.99 -7.99
N ALA A 57 -7.87 -18.54 -7.51
CA ALA A 57 -8.95 -19.41 -7.04
C ALA A 57 -9.51 -20.33 -8.16
N ALA A 58 -9.39 -19.92 -9.43
CA ALA A 58 -9.82 -20.69 -10.59
C ALA A 58 -8.71 -21.57 -11.18
N ALA A 59 -7.48 -21.55 -10.61
CA ALA A 59 -6.38 -22.36 -11.12
C ALA A 59 -6.56 -23.82 -10.68
N PRO A 60 -6.44 -24.81 -11.61
CA PRO A 60 -6.67 -26.22 -11.29
C PRO A 60 -5.51 -26.87 -10.52
N GLU A 61 -4.33 -26.31 -10.57
CA GLU A 61 -3.12 -26.86 -9.95
C GLU A 61 -2.29 -25.78 -9.24
N PRO A 62 -1.67 -26.10 -8.09
CA PRO A 62 -0.79 -25.20 -7.37
C PRO A 62 0.49 -24.92 -8.19
N VAL A 63 1.02 -23.71 -8.01
CA VAL A 63 2.27 -23.28 -8.66
C VAL A 63 3.45 -23.74 -7.82
N THR A 64 4.40 -24.45 -8.42
CA THR A 64 5.59 -24.97 -7.76
C THR A 64 6.89 -24.56 -8.47
N GLY A 65 8.02 -24.66 -7.78
CA GLY A 65 9.34 -24.38 -8.36
C GLY A 65 9.59 -22.90 -8.65
N VAL A 66 10.28 -22.60 -9.75
CA VAL A 66 10.66 -21.22 -10.13
C VAL A 66 9.47 -20.26 -10.24
N PRO A 67 8.31 -20.66 -10.82
CA PRO A 67 7.12 -19.82 -10.86
C PRO A 67 6.60 -19.44 -9.46
N LEU A 68 6.73 -20.31 -8.47
CA LEU A 68 6.35 -20.01 -7.07
C LEU A 68 7.18 -18.86 -6.52
N VAL A 69 8.50 -18.89 -6.72
CA VAL A 69 9.38 -17.79 -6.28
C VAL A 69 8.96 -16.47 -6.92
N ALA A 70 8.58 -16.48 -8.20
CA ALA A 70 8.07 -15.30 -8.88
C ALA A 70 6.75 -14.80 -8.27
N VAL A 71 5.81 -15.68 -7.94
CA VAL A 71 4.54 -15.34 -7.27
C VAL A 71 4.82 -14.67 -5.92
N LEU A 72 5.65 -15.26 -5.08
CA LEU A 72 5.98 -14.73 -3.76
C LEU A 72 6.67 -13.36 -3.86
N THR A 73 7.62 -13.21 -4.77
CA THR A 73 8.32 -11.94 -5.02
C THR A 73 7.35 -10.85 -5.49
N LEU A 74 6.48 -11.19 -6.44
CA LEU A 74 5.48 -10.25 -6.97
C LEU A 74 4.44 -9.86 -5.91
N ALA A 75 4.08 -10.75 -4.99
CA ALA A 75 3.19 -10.43 -3.87
C ALA A 75 3.81 -9.38 -2.95
N VAL A 76 5.10 -9.51 -2.61
CA VAL A 76 5.83 -8.51 -1.83
C VAL A 76 5.87 -7.16 -2.58
N LEU A 77 6.22 -7.18 -3.86
CA LEU A 77 6.26 -5.98 -4.68
C LEU A 77 4.88 -5.30 -4.80
N ALA A 78 3.82 -6.09 -4.99
CA ALA A 78 2.45 -5.57 -5.04
C ALA A 78 2.01 -4.97 -3.69
N ALA A 79 2.39 -5.58 -2.57
CA ALA A 79 2.10 -5.05 -1.25
C ALA A 79 2.80 -3.70 -1.02
N VAL A 80 4.07 -3.59 -1.38
CA VAL A 80 4.86 -2.36 -1.23
C VAL A 80 4.32 -1.26 -2.15
N ALA A 81 4.26 -1.54 -3.45
CA ALA A 81 3.92 -0.58 -4.46
C ALA A 81 2.43 -0.17 -4.40
N GLY A 82 1.51 -1.13 -4.37
CA GLY A 82 0.08 -0.87 -4.30
C GLY A 82 -0.32 -0.17 -3.00
N GLY A 83 0.29 -0.55 -1.87
CA GLY A 83 0.05 0.14 -0.59
C GLY A 83 0.45 1.60 -0.61
N ALA A 84 1.51 1.97 -1.35
CA ALA A 84 1.90 3.37 -1.54
C ALA A 84 0.86 4.20 -2.34
N ALA A 85 0.01 3.54 -3.13
CA ALA A 85 -1.08 4.17 -3.86
C ALA A 85 -2.41 4.15 -3.07
N VAL A 86 -2.72 3.02 -2.43
CA VAL A 86 -4.02 2.79 -1.76
C VAL A 86 -4.14 3.60 -0.47
N VAL A 87 -3.09 3.67 0.35
CA VAL A 87 -3.14 4.38 1.64
C VAL A 87 -3.44 5.87 1.47
N PRO A 88 -2.74 6.64 0.60
CA PRO A 88 -3.10 8.03 0.37
C PRO A 88 -4.51 8.21 -0.20
N ALA A 89 -4.97 7.28 -1.06
CA ALA A 89 -6.31 7.34 -1.62
C ALA A 89 -7.39 7.21 -0.54
N VAL A 90 -7.22 6.32 0.43
CA VAL A 90 -8.13 6.18 1.57
C VAL A 90 -8.12 7.43 2.44
N PHE A 91 -6.96 8.04 2.68
CA PHE A 91 -6.88 9.32 3.40
C PHE A 91 -7.63 10.44 2.67
N HIS A 92 -7.55 10.51 1.35
CA HIS A 92 -8.33 11.50 0.58
C HIS A 92 -9.84 11.27 0.72
N LEU A 93 -10.29 10.01 0.81
CA LEU A 93 -11.69 9.67 1.01
C LEU A 93 -12.17 9.96 2.45
N SER A 94 -11.31 9.78 3.46
CA SER A 94 -11.64 10.00 4.86
C SER A 94 -11.63 11.48 5.26
N ARG A 95 -10.94 12.34 4.52
CA ARG A 95 -10.97 13.80 4.75
C ARG A 95 -12.39 14.31 4.53
N ARG A 96 -13.10 14.62 5.61
CA ARG A 96 -14.35 15.38 5.54
C ARG A 96 -14.06 16.73 4.89
N ARG A 97 -15.03 17.27 4.15
CA ARG A 97 -14.91 18.64 3.62
C ARG A 97 -14.47 19.57 4.73
N PRO A 98 -13.47 20.45 4.48
CA PRO A 98 -13.08 21.45 5.47
C PRO A 98 -14.31 22.26 5.85
N GLU A 99 -14.58 22.43 7.13
CA GLU A 99 -15.53 23.44 7.58
C GLU A 99 -14.97 24.83 7.25
N PRO A 100 -15.79 25.81 6.89
CA PRO A 100 -15.32 27.18 6.64
C PRO A 100 -14.75 27.74 7.95
N GLY A 101 -13.43 27.82 8.05
CA GLY A 101 -12.70 28.27 9.24
C GLY A 101 -11.47 27.43 9.65
N ASP A 102 -11.24 26.30 9.01
CA ASP A 102 -10.12 25.37 9.32
C ASP A 102 -8.87 25.63 8.43
N ASP A 103 -8.77 26.84 7.84
CA ASP A 103 -7.82 27.15 6.76
C ASP A 103 -6.33 27.15 7.16
N ASP A 104 -5.94 27.02 8.42
CA ASP A 104 -4.56 27.33 8.84
C ASP A 104 -3.81 26.25 9.63
N ALA A 105 -4.33 25.02 9.77
CA ALA A 105 -3.71 24.10 10.75
C ALA A 105 -2.94 22.91 10.19
N ASP A 106 -2.93 22.64 8.87
CA ASP A 106 -2.48 21.33 8.39
C ASP A 106 -1.28 21.30 7.42
N ASP A 107 -0.70 22.45 7.07
CA ASP A 107 0.39 22.48 6.05
C ASP A 107 1.82 22.53 6.65
N ASP A 108 1.97 22.69 7.96
CA ASP A 108 3.28 22.91 8.61
C ASP A 108 3.78 21.73 9.49
N ARG A 109 3.07 20.60 9.50
CA ARG A 109 3.61 19.42 10.20
C ARG A 109 4.74 18.81 9.39
N PRO A 110 5.95 18.66 9.97
CA PRO A 110 7.07 18.03 9.28
C PRO A 110 6.65 16.62 8.87
N VAL A 111 6.43 16.41 7.56
CA VAL A 111 6.27 15.09 6.99
C VAL A 111 7.51 14.30 7.39
N LEU A 112 7.35 13.33 8.30
CA LEU A 112 8.44 12.46 8.73
C LEU A 112 9.08 11.87 7.47
N ARG A 113 10.29 12.32 7.14
CA ARG A 113 11.02 11.90 5.95
C ARG A 113 11.17 10.37 5.82
N GLY A 114 10.97 9.64 6.93
CA GLY A 114 10.98 8.18 6.99
C GLY A 114 9.63 7.49 6.78
N GLY A 115 8.51 8.20 6.66
CA GLY A 115 7.18 7.58 6.63
C GLY A 115 6.97 6.57 5.50
N LEU A 116 7.50 6.84 4.30
CA LEU A 116 7.45 5.89 3.18
C LEU A 116 8.30 4.65 3.44
N VAL A 117 9.50 4.82 3.98
CA VAL A 117 10.41 3.70 4.29
C VAL A 117 9.81 2.82 5.39
N ILE A 118 9.31 3.42 6.46
CA ILE A 118 8.66 2.70 7.56
C ILE A 118 7.45 1.92 7.04
N GLY A 119 6.57 2.56 6.27
CA GLY A 119 5.41 1.89 5.70
C GLY A 119 5.77 0.76 4.72
N THR A 120 6.89 0.88 3.99
CA THR A 120 7.42 -0.18 3.13
C THR A 120 7.89 -1.38 3.96
N LEU A 121 8.69 -1.13 5.00
CA LEU A 121 9.21 -2.19 5.88
C LEU A 121 8.08 -2.92 6.61
N GLU A 122 7.07 -2.19 7.09
CA GLU A 122 5.89 -2.77 7.73
C GLU A 122 5.15 -3.72 6.78
N ARG A 123 4.90 -3.30 5.53
CA ARG A 123 4.21 -4.15 4.53
C ARG A 123 5.03 -5.40 4.19
N ILE A 124 6.34 -5.27 4.03
CA ILE A 124 7.23 -6.41 3.82
C ILE A 124 7.13 -7.37 5.01
N ALA A 125 7.24 -6.86 6.25
CA ALA A 125 7.18 -7.68 7.46
C ALA A 125 5.84 -8.43 7.56
N VAL A 126 4.71 -7.77 7.28
CA VAL A 126 3.37 -8.41 7.28
C VAL A 126 3.30 -9.53 6.24
N VAL A 127 3.68 -9.25 4.98
CA VAL A 127 3.63 -10.27 3.91
C VAL A 127 4.53 -11.44 4.24
N VAL A 128 5.77 -11.18 4.65
CA VAL A 128 6.74 -12.23 4.98
C VAL A 128 6.25 -13.06 6.15
N SER A 129 5.67 -12.47 7.20
CA SER A 129 5.10 -13.20 8.32
C SER A 129 4.04 -14.21 7.88
N ILE A 130 3.14 -13.77 6.98
CA ILE A 130 2.08 -14.64 6.47
C ILE A 130 2.65 -15.75 5.58
N LEU A 131 3.53 -15.41 4.64
CA LEU A 131 4.13 -16.38 3.70
C LEU A 131 5.06 -17.37 4.39
N ALA A 132 5.66 -17.00 5.53
CA ALA A 132 6.44 -17.88 6.38
C ALA A 132 5.59 -18.79 7.28
N GLY A 133 4.25 -18.70 7.23
CA GLY A 133 3.36 -19.48 8.08
C GLY A 133 3.32 -18.99 9.53
N TRP A 134 3.72 -17.75 9.80
CA TRP A 134 3.73 -17.14 11.13
C TRP A 134 2.91 -15.85 11.17
N PRO A 135 1.57 -15.94 11.04
CA PRO A 135 0.69 -14.77 10.98
C PRO A 135 0.67 -13.95 12.29
N GLU A 136 1.09 -14.54 13.43
CA GLU A 136 1.23 -13.84 14.72
C GLU A 136 2.27 -12.73 14.65
N GLY A 137 3.21 -12.79 13.72
CA GLY A 137 4.18 -11.73 13.44
C GLY A 137 3.53 -10.38 13.11
N ILE A 138 2.30 -10.40 12.59
CA ILE A 138 1.50 -9.17 12.35
C ILE A 138 1.26 -8.43 13.67
N ALA A 139 0.94 -9.16 14.74
CA ALA A 139 0.71 -8.54 16.05
C ALA A 139 1.99 -7.89 16.58
N VAL A 140 3.16 -8.47 16.33
CA VAL A 140 4.46 -7.90 16.71
C VAL A 140 4.70 -6.58 15.94
N VAL A 141 4.47 -6.59 14.62
CA VAL A 141 4.62 -5.37 13.77
C VAL A 141 3.71 -4.25 14.27
N LEU A 142 2.43 -4.58 14.57
CA LEU A 142 1.46 -3.60 15.07
C LEU A 142 1.83 -3.10 16.47
N ALA A 143 2.31 -3.96 17.35
CA ALA A 143 2.73 -3.58 18.70
C ALA A 143 3.92 -2.61 18.66
N VAL A 144 4.96 -2.92 17.88
CA VAL A 144 6.14 -2.05 17.72
C VAL A 144 5.73 -0.70 17.13
N LYS A 145 4.87 -0.70 16.09
CA LYS A 145 4.36 0.52 15.48
C LYS A 145 3.55 1.37 16.47
N GLY A 146 2.66 0.74 17.24
CA GLY A 146 1.84 1.42 18.25
C GLY A 146 2.69 2.01 19.37
N LEU A 147 3.69 1.27 19.86
CA LEU A 147 4.62 1.76 20.88
C LEU A 147 5.45 2.95 20.38
N ALA A 148 5.96 2.87 19.14
CA ALA A 148 6.75 3.95 18.55
C ALA A 148 5.94 5.25 18.38
N ARG A 149 4.62 5.16 18.23
CA ARG A 149 3.70 6.28 18.06
C ARG A 149 2.90 6.66 19.31
N TYR A 150 3.13 5.96 20.43
CA TYR A 150 2.36 6.13 21.67
C TYR A 150 2.21 7.60 22.13
N PRO A 151 3.26 8.45 22.09
CA PRO A 151 3.12 9.84 22.49
C PRO A 151 2.17 10.64 21.60
N GLU A 152 2.14 10.34 20.30
CA GLU A 152 1.33 11.03 19.30
C GLU A 152 -0.15 10.60 19.37
N LEU A 153 -0.43 9.38 19.84
CA LEU A 153 -1.78 8.81 19.93
C LEU A 153 -2.65 9.47 21.03
N ARG A 154 -2.08 10.38 21.83
CA ARG A 154 -2.85 11.20 22.77
C ARG A 154 -3.71 12.27 22.08
N ASP A 155 -3.35 12.66 20.88
CA ASP A 155 -4.17 13.54 20.03
C ASP A 155 -5.23 12.70 19.30
N PRO A 156 -6.54 12.97 19.47
CA PRO A 156 -7.62 12.21 18.82
C PRO A 156 -7.52 12.19 17.30
N ARG A 157 -7.11 13.31 16.67
CA ARG A 157 -6.94 13.39 15.21
C ARG A 157 -5.76 12.53 14.74
N ALA A 158 -4.62 12.61 15.44
CA ALA A 158 -3.45 11.79 15.13
C ALA A 158 -3.76 10.29 15.29
N SER A 159 -4.54 9.92 16.32
CA SER A 159 -5.01 8.55 16.55
C SER A 159 -5.89 8.04 15.40
N GLU A 160 -6.86 8.84 14.95
CA GLU A 160 -7.74 8.48 13.81
C GLU A 160 -6.92 8.22 12.54
N TYR A 161 -6.01 9.13 12.17
CA TYR A 161 -5.13 8.95 11.01
C TYR A 161 -4.23 7.73 11.14
N PHE A 162 -3.70 7.48 12.33
CA PHE A 162 -2.87 6.30 12.60
C PHE A 162 -3.66 5.01 12.38
N ILE A 163 -4.89 4.93 12.90
CA ILE A 163 -5.76 3.75 12.76
C ILE A 163 -6.09 3.53 11.29
N ILE A 164 -6.61 4.54 10.59
CA ILE A 164 -6.99 4.43 9.17
C ILE A 164 -5.79 4.00 8.32
N GLY A 165 -4.65 4.66 8.48
CA GLY A 165 -3.45 4.34 7.69
C GLY A 165 -2.89 2.96 7.97
N THR A 166 -2.87 2.55 9.24
CA THR A 166 -2.34 1.25 9.66
C THR A 166 -3.23 0.11 9.18
N PHE A 167 -4.54 0.18 9.43
CA PHE A 167 -5.45 -0.87 8.97
C PHE A 167 -5.50 -0.97 7.46
N THR A 168 -5.56 0.15 6.73
CA THR A 168 -5.51 0.14 5.26
C THR A 168 -4.24 -0.54 4.75
N SER A 169 -3.07 -0.20 5.32
CA SER A 169 -1.78 -0.77 4.93
C SER A 169 -1.69 -2.27 5.21
N VAL A 170 -2.14 -2.71 6.39
CA VAL A 170 -2.11 -4.12 6.80
C VAL A 170 -3.10 -4.95 5.98
N LEU A 171 -4.35 -4.49 5.81
CA LEU A 171 -5.34 -5.19 5.01
C LEU A 171 -4.89 -5.36 3.55
N TRP A 172 -4.26 -4.34 2.98
CA TRP A 172 -3.67 -4.44 1.65
C TRP A 172 -2.56 -5.50 1.58
N ALA A 173 -1.64 -5.51 2.55
CA ALA A 173 -0.54 -6.48 2.61
C ALA A 173 -1.06 -7.91 2.82
N VAL A 174 -2.06 -8.10 3.68
CA VAL A 174 -2.74 -9.39 3.91
C VAL A 174 -3.41 -9.89 2.63
N ALA A 175 -4.10 -9.00 1.90
CA ALA A 175 -4.76 -9.37 0.64
C ALA A 175 -3.74 -9.81 -0.43
N CYS A 176 -2.58 -9.12 -0.52
CA CYS A 176 -1.50 -9.55 -1.43
C CYS A 176 -0.91 -10.90 -1.05
N ALA A 177 -0.67 -11.15 0.24
CA ALA A 177 -0.18 -12.44 0.72
C ALA A 177 -1.21 -13.56 0.51
N GLY A 178 -2.50 -13.29 0.78
CA GLY A 178 -3.60 -14.23 0.55
C GLY A 178 -3.71 -14.64 -0.90
N ALA A 179 -3.62 -13.69 -1.83
CA ALA A 179 -3.59 -13.99 -3.27
C ALA A 179 -2.41 -14.87 -3.68
N ALA A 180 -1.23 -14.70 -3.06
CA ALA A 180 -0.07 -15.55 -3.32
C ALA A 180 -0.24 -16.97 -2.77
N ILE A 181 -0.80 -17.12 -1.56
CA ILE A 181 -1.05 -18.42 -0.93
C ILE A 181 -2.07 -19.23 -1.74
N THR A 182 -3.10 -18.59 -2.30
CA THR A 182 -4.08 -19.29 -3.14
C THR A 182 -3.50 -19.77 -4.47
N MET A 183 -2.32 -19.28 -4.87
CA MET A 183 -1.59 -19.77 -6.05
C MET A 183 -0.59 -20.87 -5.73
N ALA A 184 -0.11 -20.94 -4.49
CA ALA A 184 0.91 -21.88 -4.00
C ALA A 184 0.29 -23.21 -3.56
#